data_afba7f729409ea2363aade1ee329eddf
#
_entry.id   afba7f729409ea2363aade1ee329eddf
#
_cell.length_a   1.000
_cell.length_b   1.000
_cell.length_c   1.000
_cell.angle_alpha   90.00
_cell.angle_beta   90.00
_cell.angle_gamma   90.00
#
_symmetry.space_group_name_H-M   'P 1'
#
loop_
_entity.id
_entity.type
_entity.pdbx_description
1 polymer ?
#
loop_
_entity_poly.entity_id
_entity_poly.type
_entity_poly.pdbx_seq_one_letter_code
_entity_poly.pdbx_strand_id
1 'polypeptide(L)'
;VLSAVVRAQDGRSRPTVLTELVFAQIGTRNLDELIRALYTEGDKRGNLSTYALLLPEAVAQGDAAACAILERTVRELCLLASTVIERLELQRGRLALSGGVLKNDAYVTEGVKAQLGELYPELESFLLATSAATGAARMALAAVQEN
;
A
#
# COMPACT_ATOMS: atom_id res chain seq x y z
N VAL A 1 -4.63 -0.19 8.69
CA VAL A 1 -5.96 0.36 8.99
C VAL A 1 -6.59 -0.40 10.15
N LEU A 2 -6.99 -1.68 10.01
CA LEU A 2 -7.71 -2.42 11.05
C LEU A 2 -6.99 -2.43 12.40
N SER A 3 -5.66 -2.60 12.43
CA SER A 3 -4.89 -2.52 13.69
C SER A 3 -5.00 -1.16 14.37
N ALA A 4 -5.09 -0.06 13.61
CA ALA A 4 -5.30 1.27 14.17
C ALA A 4 -6.67 1.40 14.81
N VAL A 5 -7.72 0.89 14.13
CA VAL A 5 -9.08 0.86 14.66
C VAL A 5 -9.16 0.07 15.96
N VAL A 6 -8.63 -1.17 15.98
CA VAL A 6 -8.62 -1.99 17.20
C VAL A 6 -7.90 -1.28 18.35
N ARG A 7 -6.72 -0.72 18.10
CA ARG A 7 -5.94 -0.01 19.14
C ARG A 7 -6.64 1.25 19.66
N ALA A 8 -7.38 1.95 18.80
CA ALA A 8 -8.18 3.10 19.22
C ALA A 8 -9.36 2.66 20.11
N GLN A 9 -10.03 1.56 19.75
CA GLN A 9 -11.18 1.06 20.48
C GLN A 9 -10.85 0.44 21.84
N ASP A 10 -9.70 -0.18 21.98
CA ASP A 10 -9.24 -0.75 23.25
C ASP A 10 -8.42 0.25 24.14
N GLY A 11 -8.32 1.51 23.71
CA GLY A 11 -7.66 2.58 24.48
C GLY A 11 -6.14 2.62 24.38
N ARG A 12 -5.51 1.79 23.53
CA ARG A 12 -4.04 1.78 23.33
C ARG A 12 -3.54 2.92 22.42
N SER A 13 -4.43 3.61 21.72
CA SER A 13 -4.12 4.78 20.92
C SER A 13 -5.24 5.82 21.00
N ARG A 14 -4.98 7.03 20.47
CA ARG A 14 -6.00 8.06 20.36
C ARG A 14 -7.12 7.62 19.41
N PRO A 15 -8.34 8.16 19.57
CA PRO A 15 -9.40 7.96 18.59
C PRO A 15 -8.95 8.30 17.17
N THR A 16 -9.51 7.61 16.19
CA THR A 16 -9.22 7.80 14.77
C THR A 16 -10.50 7.79 13.96
N VAL A 17 -10.59 8.64 12.93
CA VAL A 17 -11.68 8.68 11.94
C VAL A 17 -11.82 7.34 11.22
N LEU A 18 -10.73 6.59 11.09
CA LEU A 18 -10.75 5.25 10.48
C LEU A 18 -11.73 4.30 11.19
N THR A 19 -12.03 4.50 12.49
CA THR A 19 -13.01 3.68 13.20
C THR A 19 -14.39 3.79 12.59
N GLU A 20 -14.87 5.01 12.40
CA GLU A 20 -16.19 5.27 11.83
C GLU A 20 -16.26 4.79 10.37
N LEU A 21 -15.24 5.05 9.58
CA LEU A 21 -15.17 4.64 8.19
C LEU A 21 -15.18 3.10 8.04
N VAL A 22 -14.41 2.38 8.85
CA VAL A 22 -14.37 0.90 8.84
C VAL A 22 -15.71 0.33 9.31
N PHE A 23 -16.29 0.86 10.38
CA PHE A 23 -17.58 0.41 10.87
C PHE A 23 -18.68 0.62 9.83
N ALA A 24 -18.71 1.77 9.18
CA ALA A 24 -19.66 2.07 8.11
C ALA A 24 -19.50 1.11 6.91
N GLN A 25 -18.25 0.82 6.49
CA GLN A 25 -17.99 -0.06 5.36
C GLN A 25 -18.44 -1.52 5.62
N ILE A 26 -18.29 -2.00 6.87
CA ILE A 26 -18.67 -3.37 7.25
C ILE A 26 -20.15 -3.45 7.64
N GLY A 27 -20.75 -2.33 8.05
CA GLY A 27 -22.10 -2.30 8.61
C GLY A 27 -22.15 -2.74 10.08
N THR A 28 -21.05 -2.53 10.82
CA THR A 28 -20.93 -2.86 12.25
C THR A 28 -20.98 -1.59 13.11
N ARG A 29 -21.19 -1.75 14.43
CA ARG A 29 -21.29 -0.64 15.38
C ARG A 29 -20.29 -0.70 16.53
N ASN A 30 -19.61 -1.82 16.68
CA ASN A 30 -18.67 -2.05 17.76
C ASN A 30 -17.57 -3.03 17.36
N LEU A 31 -16.54 -3.11 18.21
CA LEU A 31 -15.38 -3.93 17.98
C LEU A 31 -15.69 -5.44 17.92
N ASP A 32 -16.64 -5.93 18.73
CA ASP A 32 -16.99 -7.35 18.76
C ASP A 32 -17.65 -7.78 17.45
N GLU A 33 -18.52 -6.95 16.90
CA GLU A 33 -19.14 -7.18 15.58
C GLU A 33 -18.09 -7.13 14.47
N LEU A 34 -17.17 -6.17 14.52
CA LEU A 34 -16.05 -6.07 13.58
C LEU A 34 -15.21 -7.36 13.59
N ILE A 35 -14.80 -7.82 14.77
CA ILE A 35 -14.01 -9.04 14.93
C ILE A 35 -14.78 -10.25 14.38
N ARG A 36 -16.06 -10.39 14.72
CA ARG A 36 -16.90 -11.46 14.17
C ARG A 36 -16.97 -11.42 12.65
N ALA A 37 -17.23 -10.26 12.05
CA ALA A 37 -17.31 -10.10 10.61
C ALA A 37 -16.00 -10.50 9.91
N LEU A 38 -14.84 -10.16 10.49
CA LEU A 38 -13.53 -10.51 9.94
C LEU A 38 -13.20 -12.01 10.02
N TYR A 39 -13.67 -12.69 11.07
CA TYR A 39 -13.32 -14.10 11.31
C TYR A 39 -14.39 -15.10 10.88
N THR A 40 -15.68 -14.72 10.87
CA THR A 40 -16.79 -15.67 10.64
C THR A 40 -17.14 -15.82 9.15
N GLU A 41 -16.91 -14.80 8.36
CA GLU A 41 -17.20 -14.84 6.91
C GLU A 41 -16.01 -15.41 6.12
N GLY A 42 -15.69 -16.67 6.34
CA GLY A 42 -14.55 -17.41 5.80
C GLY A 42 -13.99 -16.89 4.48
N ASP A 43 -12.66 -16.74 4.46
CA ASP A 43 -11.81 -16.43 3.29
C ASP A 43 -12.08 -15.12 2.52
N LYS A 44 -12.58 -14.07 3.19
CA LYS A 44 -12.62 -12.72 2.65
C LYS A 44 -11.29 -11.96 2.82
N ARG A 45 -10.15 -12.66 2.89
CA ARG A 45 -8.81 -12.03 2.85
C ARG A 45 -8.62 -11.14 1.62
N GLY A 46 -9.36 -11.41 0.53
CA GLY A 46 -9.44 -10.54 -0.63
C GLY A 46 -9.98 -9.13 -0.34
N ASN A 47 -10.76 -8.96 0.72
CA ASN A 47 -11.37 -7.68 1.07
C ASN A 47 -10.54 -6.84 2.05
N LEU A 48 -9.49 -7.37 2.69
CA LEU A 48 -8.67 -6.58 3.63
C LEU A 48 -7.99 -5.39 2.96
N SER A 49 -7.64 -5.51 1.69
CA SER A 49 -7.06 -4.43 0.89
C SER A 49 -8.03 -3.26 0.66
N THR A 50 -9.35 -3.48 0.75
CA THR A 50 -10.34 -2.43 0.54
C THR A 50 -10.33 -1.39 1.66
N TYR A 51 -9.91 -1.76 2.87
CA TYR A 51 -9.77 -0.81 3.98
C TYR A 51 -8.63 0.21 3.76
N ALA A 52 -7.67 -0.09 2.91
CA ALA A 52 -6.66 0.87 2.53
C ALA A 52 -7.23 2.04 1.72
N LEU A 53 -8.35 1.84 1.01
CA LEU A 53 -9.02 2.87 0.25
C LEU A 53 -9.70 3.94 1.14
N LEU A 54 -9.82 3.70 2.44
CA LEU A 54 -10.33 4.66 3.42
C LEU A 54 -9.27 5.68 3.88
N LEU A 55 -7.99 5.39 3.64
CA LEU A 55 -6.89 6.27 4.09
C LEU A 55 -6.96 7.68 3.50
N PRO A 56 -7.20 7.89 2.20
CA PRO A 56 -7.28 9.24 1.64
C PRO A 56 -8.37 10.10 2.27
N GLU A 57 -9.53 9.51 2.57
CA GLU A 57 -10.62 10.22 3.23
C GLU A 57 -10.26 10.60 4.67
N ALA A 58 -9.67 9.69 5.44
CA ALA A 58 -9.22 9.95 6.81
C ALA A 58 -8.11 11.01 6.85
N VAL A 59 -7.17 10.98 5.90
CA VAL A 59 -6.12 12.00 5.77
C VAL A 59 -6.70 13.36 5.44
N ALA A 60 -7.68 13.44 4.55
CA ALA A 60 -8.37 14.70 4.21
C ALA A 60 -9.06 15.33 5.44
N GLN A 61 -9.44 14.51 6.42
CA GLN A 61 -9.99 14.94 7.70
C GLN A 61 -8.90 15.24 8.78
N GLY A 62 -7.62 15.17 8.43
CA GLY A 62 -6.51 15.43 9.34
C GLY A 62 -6.24 14.31 10.34
N ASP A 63 -6.64 13.08 10.07
CA ASP A 63 -6.45 11.94 10.96
C ASP A 63 -4.98 11.54 11.08
N ALA A 64 -4.42 11.70 12.28
CA ALA A 64 -3.01 11.44 12.55
C ALA A 64 -2.64 9.95 12.39
N ALA A 65 -3.56 9.03 12.66
CA ALA A 65 -3.30 7.60 12.50
C ALA A 65 -3.23 7.22 11.01
N ALA A 66 -4.10 7.80 10.17
CA ALA A 66 -4.07 7.60 8.74
C ALA A 66 -2.78 8.17 8.11
N CYS A 67 -2.37 9.38 8.50
CA CYS A 67 -1.10 9.97 8.06
C CYS A 67 0.10 9.07 8.44
N ALA A 68 0.15 8.61 9.69
CA ALA A 68 1.23 7.74 10.16
C ALA A 68 1.27 6.38 9.42
N ILE A 69 0.11 5.85 9.00
CA ILE A 69 0.03 4.63 8.19
C ILE A 69 0.63 4.87 6.81
N LEU A 70 0.30 5.98 6.13
CA LEU A 70 0.85 6.30 4.82
C LEU A 70 2.36 6.54 4.86
N GLU A 71 2.85 7.34 5.83
CA GLU A 71 4.28 7.57 6.04
C GLU A 71 5.04 6.27 6.29
N ARG A 72 4.49 5.39 7.13
CA ARG A 72 5.08 4.08 7.37
C ARG A 72 5.10 3.24 6.10
N THR A 73 4.04 3.27 5.30
CA THR A 73 3.96 2.54 4.04
C THR A 73 5.06 2.99 3.08
N VAL A 74 5.29 4.29 2.94
CA VAL A 74 6.39 4.84 2.13
C VAL A 74 7.74 4.32 2.63
N ARG A 75 8.01 4.42 3.94
CA ARG A 75 9.29 3.94 4.52
C ARG A 75 9.54 2.46 4.27
N GLU A 76 8.53 1.61 4.50
CA GLU A 76 8.66 0.15 4.32
C GLU A 76 8.89 -0.22 2.84
N LEU A 77 8.21 0.46 1.91
CA LEU A 77 8.42 0.25 0.48
C LEU A 77 9.82 0.73 0.03
N CYS A 78 10.28 1.85 0.54
CA CYS A 78 11.64 2.32 0.28
C CYS A 78 12.69 1.37 0.85
N LEU A 79 12.50 0.88 2.08
CA LEU A 79 13.41 -0.11 2.69
C LEU A 79 13.47 -1.39 1.86
N LEU A 80 12.32 -1.89 1.40
CA LEU A 80 12.25 -3.06 0.52
C LEU A 80 13.04 -2.83 -0.77
N ALA A 81 12.80 -1.69 -1.45
CA ALA A 81 13.46 -1.35 -2.69
C ALA A 81 14.97 -1.17 -2.50
N SER A 82 15.38 -0.41 -1.49
CA SER A 82 16.80 -0.16 -1.17
C SER A 82 17.55 -1.46 -0.89
N THR A 83 16.95 -2.39 -0.15
CA THR A 83 17.56 -3.69 0.12
C THR A 83 17.87 -4.47 -1.15
N VAL A 84 16.98 -4.42 -2.15
CA VAL A 84 17.18 -5.10 -3.44
C VAL A 84 18.20 -4.34 -4.29
N ILE A 85 18.10 -3.01 -4.35
CA ILE A 85 19.00 -2.15 -5.11
C ILE A 85 20.45 -2.38 -4.66
N GLU A 86 20.70 -2.39 -3.35
CA GLU A 86 22.04 -2.55 -2.81
C GLU A 86 22.59 -3.97 -2.99
N ARG A 87 21.76 -5.00 -2.75
CA ARG A 87 22.18 -6.39 -2.93
C ARG A 87 22.55 -6.75 -4.36
N LEU A 88 21.91 -6.10 -5.33
CA LEU A 88 22.10 -6.35 -6.76
C LEU A 88 22.96 -5.28 -7.44
N GLU A 89 23.49 -4.31 -6.67
CA GLU A 89 24.31 -3.20 -7.17
C GLU A 89 23.60 -2.39 -8.29
N LEU A 90 22.29 -2.14 -8.11
CA LEU A 90 21.41 -1.49 -9.08
C LEU A 90 21.17 0.00 -8.76
N GLN A 91 22.16 0.71 -8.22
CA GLN A 91 22.01 2.14 -7.84
C GLN A 91 21.81 3.06 -9.06
N ARG A 92 21.98 2.54 -10.27
CA ARG A 92 21.82 3.22 -11.55
C ARG A 92 20.81 2.49 -12.41
N GLY A 93 20.12 3.23 -13.27
CA GLY A 93 19.23 2.66 -14.26
C GLY A 93 17.75 2.93 -13.95
N ARG A 94 16.86 1.94 -14.13
CA ARG A 94 15.42 2.15 -14.08
C ARG A 94 14.73 1.17 -13.13
N LEU A 95 13.93 1.69 -12.22
CA LEU A 95 13.12 0.91 -11.28
C LEU A 95 11.63 1.07 -11.60
N ALA A 96 10.98 -0.01 -12.01
CA ALA A 96 9.55 -0.04 -12.24
C ALA A 96 8.79 -0.30 -10.94
N LEU A 97 7.94 0.64 -10.54
CA LEU A 97 7.02 0.54 -9.41
C LEU A 97 5.69 -0.04 -9.89
N SER A 98 5.18 -1.06 -9.20
CA SER A 98 3.92 -1.71 -9.56
C SER A 98 3.17 -2.19 -8.31
N GLY A 99 1.86 -2.34 -8.44
CA GLY A 99 0.99 -2.84 -7.36
C GLY A 99 -0.19 -1.93 -7.08
N GLY A 100 -1.20 -2.49 -6.41
CA GLY A 100 -2.47 -1.79 -6.14
C GLY A 100 -2.30 -0.54 -5.29
N VAL A 101 -1.47 -0.59 -4.24
CA VAL A 101 -1.20 0.57 -3.37
C VAL A 101 -0.57 1.70 -4.17
N LEU A 102 0.51 1.41 -4.89
CA LEU A 102 1.23 2.41 -5.70
C LEU A 102 0.38 2.99 -6.84
N LYS A 103 -0.57 2.24 -7.39
CA LYS A 103 -1.45 2.73 -8.46
C LYS A 103 -2.59 3.59 -7.95
N ASN A 104 -3.06 3.34 -6.73
CA ASN A 104 -4.27 3.96 -6.20
C ASN A 104 -4.00 5.05 -5.17
N ASP A 105 -2.75 5.21 -4.70
CA ASP A 105 -2.38 6.20 -3.70
C ASP A 105 -1.20 7.05 -4.20
N ALA A 106 -1.52 8.26 -4.62
CA ALA A 106 -0.52 9.21 -5.15
C ALA A 106 0.49 9.66 -4.07
N TYR A 107 0.05 9.80 -2.82
CA TYR A 107 0.94 10.17 -1.71
C TYR A 107 2.04 9.12 -1.51
N VAL A 108 1.65 7.83 -1.50
CA VAL A 108 2.60 6.73 -1.36
C VAL A 108 3.54 6.67 -2.56
N THR A 109 3.02 6.80 -3.78
CA THR A 109 3.82 6.71 -5.00
C THR A 109 4.84 7.83 -5.09
N GLU A 110 4.43 9.07 -4.89
CA GLU A 110 5.34 10.21 -4.96
C GLU A 110 6.32 10.22 -3.76
N GLY A 111 5.87 9.82 -2.58
CA GLY A 111 6.75 9.66 -1.43
C GLY A 111 7.86 8.61 -1.65
N VAL A 112 7.53 7.47 -2.24
CA VAL A 112 8.52 6.43 -2.59
C VAL A 112 9.49 6.95 -3.65
N LYS A 113 9.01 7.60 -4.71
CA LYS A 113 9.87 8.17 -5.75
C LYS A 113 10.82 9.24 -5.19
N ALA A 114 10.30 10.15 -4.37
CA ALA A 114 11.10 11.20 -3.75
C ALA A 114 12.22 10.63 -2.88
N GLN A 115 11.88 9.71 -1.97
CA GLN A 115 12.84 9.12 -1.06
C GLN A 115 13.89 8.26 -1.78
N LEU A 116 13.50 7.49 -2.80
CA LEU A 116 14.45 6.73 -3.61
C LEU A 116 15.33 7.63 -4.47
N GLY A 117 14.79 8.75 -4.99
CA GLY A 117 15.58 9.74 -5.75
C GLY A 117 16.62 10.47 -4.90
N GLU A 118 16.32 10.71 -3.61
CA GLU A 118 17.31 11.24 -2.66
C GLU A 118 18.44 10.24 -2.35
N LEU A 119 18.09 8.97 -2.15
CA LEU A 119 19.06 7.92 -1.83
C LEU A 119 19.87 7.48 -3.04
N TYR A 120 19.28 7.45 -4.22
CA TYR A 120 19.88 6.96 -5.46
C TYR A 120 19.63 7.96 -6.62
N PRO A 121 20.38 9.05 -6.71
CA PRO A 121 20.13 10.12 -7.70
C PRO A 121 20.27 9.69 -9.18
N GLU A 122 20.98 8.58 -9.44
CA GLU A 122 21.15 8.04 -10.78
C GLU A 122 20.11 6.93 -11.12
N LEU A 123 19.14 6.67 -10.22
CA LEU A 123 18.08 5.70 -10.41
C LEU A 123 16.78 6.41 -10.83
N GLU A 124 16.30 6.11 -12.04
CA GLU A 124 14.97 6.57 -12.48
C GLU A 124 13.87 5.64 -11.97
N SER A 125 13.07 6.07 -11.00
CA SER A 125 11.89 5.32 -10.56
C SER A 125 10.64 5.80 -11.28
N PHE A 126 9.82 4.86 -11.81
CA PHE A 126 8.60 5.18 -12.54
C PHE A 126 7.47 4.20 -12.22
N LEU A 127 6.22 4.69 -12.26
CA LEU A 127 5.05 3.84 -12.08
C LEU A 127 4.79 3.06 -13.38
N LEU A 128 4.66 1.73 -13.27
CA LEU A 128 4.38 0.88 -14.42
C LEU A 128 2.94 1.10 -14.93
N ALA A 129 2.80 1.58 -16.16
CA ALA A 129 1.50 1.84 -16.78
C ALA A 129 0.75 0.56 -17.18
N THR A 130 1.49 -0.51 -17.50
CA THR A 130 0.92 -1.80 -17.94
C THR A 130 0.78 -2.79 -16.79
N SER A 131 -0.10 -3.80 -16.96
CA SER A 131 -0.20 -4.89 -16.00
C SER A 131 0.97 -5.85 -16.12
N ALA A 132 1.31 -6.54 -15.02
CA ALA A 132 2.33 -7.60 -15.04
C ALA A 132 2.00 -8.71 -16.05
N ALA A 133 0.71 -9.04 -16.21
CA ALA A 133 0.25 -10.02 -17.21
C ALA A 133 0.56 -9.57 -18.64
N THR A 134 0.37 -8.29 -18.96
CA THR A 134 0.73 -7.74 -20.28
C THR A 134 2.24 -7.82 -20.51
N GLY A 135 3.04 -7.55 -19.48
CA GLY A 135 4.50 -7.69 -19.54
C GLY A 135 4.92 -9.14 -19.82
N ALA A 136 4.38 -10.09 -19.07
CA ALA A 136 4.64 -11.51 -19.26
C ALA A 136 4.24 -12.01 -20.66
N ALA A 137 3.08 -11.59 -21.17
CA ALA A 137 2.64 -11.94 -22.54
C ALA A 137 3.59 -11.40 -23.61
N ARG A 138 4.09 -10.16 -23.46
CA ARG A 138 5.11 -9.60 -24.37
C ARG A 138 6.41 -10.36 -24.35
N MET A 139 6.89 -10.75 -23.17
CA MET A 139 8.11 -11.57 -23.06
C MET A 139 7.95 -12.94 -23.70
N ALA A 140 6.81 -13.60 -23.50
CA ALA A 140 6.51 -14.87 -24.13
C ALA A 140 6.46 -14.76 -25.68
N LEU A 141 5.84 -13.71 -26.22
CA LEU A 141 5.82 -13.46 -27.66
C LEU A 141 7.22 -13.21 -28.24
N ALA A 142 8.05 -12.42 -27.55
CA ALA A 142 9.41 -12.17 -28.00
C ALA A 142 10.24 -13.47 -28.05
N ALA A 143 10.14 -14.32 -27.04
CA ALA A 143 10.84 -15.60 -27.00
C ALA A 143 10.43 -16.58 -28.11
N VAL A 144 9.19 -16.49 -28.61
CA VAL A 144 8.72 -17.31 -29.73
C VAL A 144 9.23 -16.78 -31.08
N GLN A 145 9.48 -15.47 -31.19
CA GLN A 145 9.98 -14.85 -32.44
C GLN A 145 11.48 -15.01 -32.63
N GLU A 146 12.23 -15.30 -31.57
CA GLU A 146 13.69 -15.54 -31.62
C GLU A 146 14.06 -17.01 -31.92
N ASN A 147 13.09 -17.91 -31.98
CA ASN A 147 13.26 -19.33 -32.39
C ASN A 147 12.73 -19.59 -33.79
#